data_a3fe12e11c2c875b6c67e68d02b1b3c9
#
_entry.id   a3fe12e11c2c875b6c67e68d02b1b3c9
#
_cell.length_a   1.000
_cell.length_b   1.000
_cell.length_c   1.000
_cell.angle_alpha   90.00
_cell.angle_beta   90.00
_cell.angle_gamma   90.00
#
_symmetry.space_group_name_H-M   'P 1'
#
loop_
_entity.id
_entity.type
_entity.pdbx_description
1 polymer ?
#
loop_
_entity_poly.entity_id
_entity_poly.type
_entity_poly.pdbx_seq_one_letter_code
_entity_poly.pdbx_strand_id
1 'polypeptide(L)'
;MTVNARYSSSHSDPAKREWFFLYTVTITNEGDETVQLVNRHWVIMNANGHVEEVRGPGVVGNQPTLKTGESFEYTSGCPLKTPFGSMHGEYEMVTAEGDMFLAEIAPFALRESETFH
;
A
#
# COMPACT_ATOMS: atom_id res chain seq x y z
N MET A 1 -8.79 -7.81 -0.01
CA MET A 1 -7.47 -7.19 -0.17
C MET A 1 -6.60 -7.52 1.02
N THR A 2 -5.39 -7.92 0.80
CA THR A 2 -4.48 -8.25 1.88
C THR A 2 -3.19 -7.46 1.73
N VAL A 3 -2.55 -7.14 2.85
CA VAL A 3 -1.28 -6.42 2.85
C VAL A 3 -0.31 -7.14 3.77
N ASN A 4 0.92 -7.31 3.29
CA ASN A 4 1.99 -7.91 4.07
C ASN A 4 3.16 -6.94 4.08
N ALA A 5 3.45 -6.36 5.23
CA ALA A 5 4.53 -5.37 5.36
C ALA A 5 5.69 -5.97 6.13
N ARG A 6 6.92 -5.60 5.76
CA ARG A 6 8.11 -6.09 6.42
C ARG A 6 9.23 -5.07 6.36
N TYR A 7 10.08 -5.09 7.36
CA TYR A 7 11.22 -4.21 7.44
C TYR A 7 12.35 -4.73 6.53
N SER A 8 13.00 -3.81 5.81
CA SER A 8 14.12 -4.17 4.95
C SER A 8 15.40 -3.59 5.54
N SER A 9 16.17 -4.42 6.25
CA SER A 9 17.41 -3.97 6.85
C SER A 9 18.45 -3.62 5.80
N SER A 10 18.43 -4.30 4.65
CA SER A 10 19.42 -4.05 3.61
C SER A 10 19.23 -2.70 2.92
N HIS A 11 18.03 -2.11 3.02
CA HIS A 11 17.76 -0.81 2.42
C HIS A 11 17.66 0.28 3.47
N SER A 12 17.97 -0.03 4.72
CA SER A 12 17.81 0.90 5.83
C SER A 12 19.15 1.37 6.35
N ASP A 13 19.16 2.55 6.99
CA ASP A 13 20.35 3.07 7.66
C ASP A 13 19.88 3.79 8.91
N PRO A 14 19.64 3.06 10.02
CA PRO A 14 19.13 3.68 11.24
C PRO A 14 20.05 4.77 11.81
N ALA A 15 21.37 4.69 11.56
CA ALA A 15 22.28 5.72 12.01
C ALA A 15 21.97 7.06 11.35
N LYS A 16 21.38 7.05 10.17
CA LYS A 16 20.97 8.27 9.49
C LYS A 16 19.45 8.48 9.60
N ARG A 17 18.79 7.74 10.47
CA ARG A 17 17.36 7.79 10.68
C ARG A 17 16.61 7.46 9.40
N GLU A 18 17.03 6.40 8.75
CA GLU A 18 16.39 5.91 7.52
C GLU A 18 15.98 4.48 7.72
N TRP A 19 14.67 4.25 7.86
CA TRP A 19 14.10 2.91 7.98
C TRP A 19 13.26 2.66 6.74
N PHE A 20 13.52 1.56 6.05
CA PHE A 20 12.82 1.26 4.81
C PHE A 20 11.98 0.01 4.96
N PHE A 21 10.75 0.08 4.53
CA PHE A 21 9.81 -1.04 4.65
C PHE A 21 9.34 -1.43 3.27
N LEU A 22 9.13 -2.74 3.08
CA LEU A 22 8.52 -3.25 1.88
C LEU A 22 7.12 -3.70 2.23
N TYR A 23 6.19 -3.47 1.35
CA TYR A 23 4.83 -3.96 1.55
C TYR A 23 4.32 -4.58 0.26
N THR A 24 3.63 -5.69 0.40
CA THR A 24 3.03 -6.41 -0.73
C THR A 24 1.54 -6.35 -0.56
N VAL A 25 0.85 -5.87 -1.59
CA VAL A 25 -0.61 -5.77 -1.57
C VAL A 25 -1.16 -6.72 -2.60
N THR A 26 -2.16 -7.51 -2.20
CA THR A 26 -2.90 -8.38 -3.11
C THR A 26 -4.32 -7.87 -3.20
N ILE A 27 -4.74 -7.52 -4.39
CA ILE A 27 -6.08 -6.98 -4.65
C ILE A 27 -6.85 -8.02 -5.42
N THR A 28 -7.99 -8.45 -4.90
CA THR A 28 -8.83 -9.44 -5.56
C THR A 28 -10.18 -8.84 -5.87
N ASN A 29 -10.66 -9.01 -7.09
CA ASN A 29 -11.98 -8.57 -7.47
C ASN A 29 -13.00 -9.64 -7.07
N GLU A 30 -13.70 -9.40 -5.97
CA GLU A 30 -14.70 -10.32 -5.46
C GLU A 30 -16.12 -9.91 -5.88
N GLY A 31 -16.24 -8.89 -6.68
CA GLY A 31 -17.53 -8.44 -7.19
C GLY A 31 -17.94 -9.20 -8.44
N ASP A 32 -19.00 -8.73 -9.06
CA ASP A 32 -19.55 -9.40 -10.25
C ASP A 32 -19.35 -8.60 -11.52
N GLU A 33 -18.54 -7.55 -11.49
CA GLU A 33 -18.18 -6.83 -12.72
C GLU A 33 -16.67 -6.62 -12.78
N THR A 34 -16.18 -6.40 -14.01
CA THR A 34 -14.77 -6.09 -14.24
C THR A 34 -14.48 -4.68 -13.74
N VAL A 35 -13.35 -4.51 -13.05
CA VAL A 35 -12.95 -3.21 -12.52
C VAL A 35 -11.49 -2.93 -12.90
N GLN A 36 -11.15 -1.65 -12.96
CA GLN A 36 -9.77 -1.24 -13.22
C GLN A 36 -9.30 -0.32 -12.10
N LEU A 37 -8.09 -0.55 -11.62
CA LEU A 37 -7.47 0.34 -10.64
C LEU A 37 -6.87 1.51 -11.42
N VAL A 38 -7.29 2.73 -11.09
CA VAL A 38 -6.88 3.92 -11.82
C VAL A 38 -5.90 4.76 -11.04
N ASN A 39 -6.19 5.03 -9.77
CA ASN A 39 -5.33 5.89 -8.95
C ASN A 39 -5.14 5.32 -7.57
N ARG A 40 -4.06 5.76 -6.90
CA ARG A 40 -3.79 5.38 -5.52
C ARG A 40 -3.68 6.61 -4.65
N HIS A 41 -4.05 6.44 -3.38
CA HIS A 41 -3.88 7.48 -2.38
C HIS A 41 -3.43 6.80 -1.08
N TRP A 42 -2.25 7.18 -0.60
CA TRP A 42 -1.69 6.64 0.63
C TRP A 42 -1.56 7.74 1.67
N VAL A 43 -1.83 7.38 2.92
CA VAL A 43 -1.57 8.24 4.07
C VAL A 43 -0.58 7.50 4.95
N ILE A 44 0.58 8.10 5.17
CA ILE A 44 1.68 7.48 5.90
C ILE A 44 1.94 8.31 7.14
N MET A 45 1.93 7.65 8.31
CA MET A 45 2.19 8.33 9.56
C MET A 45 3.40 7.72 10.24
N ASN A 46 4.36 8.55 10.67
CA ASN A 46 5.51 8.04 11.39
C ASN A 46 5.25 8.06 12.91
N ALA A 47 6.22 7.59 13.70
CA ALA A 47 6.07 7.46 15.14
C ALA A 47 5.88 8.79 15.85
N ASN A 48 6.27 9.89 15.22
CA ASN A 48 6.14 11.23 15.81
C ASN A 48 4.81 11.89 15.44
N GLY A 49 3.95 11.17 14.74
CA GLY A 49 2.66 11.71 14.32
C GLY A 49 2.72 12.55 13.04
N HIS A 50 3.87 12.59 12.39
CA HIS A 50 4.00 13.31 11.12
C HIS A 50 3.27 12.52 10.04
N VAL A 51 2.45 13.21 9.26
CA VAL A 51 1.61 12.60 8.23
C VAL A 51 2.06 13.04 6.85
N GLU A 52 2.18 12.09 5.95
CA GLU A 52 2.54 12.35 4.57
C GLU A 52 1.51 11.68 3.67
N GLU A 53 1.08 12.36 2.62
CA GLU A 53 0.14 11.77 1.67
C GLU A 53 0.79 11.62 0.32
N VAL A 54 0.51 10.50 -0.34
CA VAL A 54 1.05 10.21 -1.67
C VAL A 54 -0.11 9.88 -2.59
N ARG A 55 -0.24 10.61 -3.69
CA ARG A 55 -1.27 10.37 -4.69
C ARG A 55 -0.60 10.17 -6.03
N GLY A 56 -1.15 9.29 -6.83
CA GLY A 56 -0.63 9.07 -8.17
C GLY A 56 -1.43 8.05 -8.94
N PRO A 57 -1.15 7.93 -10.25
CA PRO A 57 -1.87 6.96 -11.07
C PRO A 57 -1.32 5.56 -10.87
N GLY A 58 -2.20 4.58 -10.80
CA GLY A 58 -1.84 3.18 -10.77
C GLY A 58 -1.01 2.75 -9.59
N VAL A 59 -0.43 1.57 -9.71
CA VAL A 59 0.46 0.97 -8.72
C VAL A 59 1.67 0.39 -9.46
N VAL A 60 2.87 0.82 -9.06
CA VAL A 60 4.15 0.43 -9.67
C VAL A 60 4.09 0.42 -11.21
N GLY A 61 3.52 1.47 -11.77
CA GLY A 61 3.46 1.65 -13.22
C GLY A 61 2.34 0.91 -13.91
N ASN A 62 1.43 0.29 -13.16
CA ASN A 62 0.32 -0.49 -13.73
C ASN A 62 -1.03 0.03 -13.31
N GLN A 63 -2.01 -0.07 -14.20
CA GLN A 63 -3.40 0.21 -13.90
C GLN A 63 -4.18 -1.06 -14.23
N PRO A 64 -4.09 -2.09 -13.39
CA PRO A 64 -4.59 -3.41 -13.75
C PRO A 64 -6.11 -3.45 -13.86
N THR A 65 -6.58 -4.20 -14.87
CA THR A 65 -7.99 -4.49 -15.04
C THR A 65 -8.22 -5.90 -14.51
N LEU A 66 -9.17 -6.04 -13.61
CA LEU A 66 -9.44 -7.32 -12.96
C LEU A 66 -10.85 -7.77 -13.26
N LYS A 67 -10.97 -8.95 -13.86
CA LYS A 67 -12.26 -9.60 -14.01
C LYS A 67 -12.65 -10.25 -12.70
N THR A 68 -13.91 -10.61 -12.56
CA THR A 68 -14.38 -11.29 -11.34
C THR A 68 -13.48 -12.47 -11.01
N GLY A 69 -13.00 -12.50 -9.79
CA GLY A 69 -12.14 -13.57 -9.29
C GLY A 69 -10.66 -13.39 -9.57
N GLU A 70 -10.30 -12.38 -10.35
CA GLU A 70 -8.87 -12.13 -10.66
C GLU A 70 -8.21 -11.31 -9.57
N SER A 71 -6.91 -11.52 -9.42
CA SER A 71 -6.11 -10.81 -8.43
C SER A 71 -4.92 -10.14 -9.09
N PHE A 72 -4.45 -9.07 -8.47
CA PHE A 72 -3.21 -8.40 -8.85
C PHE A 72 -2.39 -8.20 -7.58
N GLU A 73 -1.10 -8.56 -7.65
CA GLU A 73 -0.22 -8.41 -6.50
C GLU A 73 0.96 -7.54 -6.88
N TYR A 74 1.35 -6.63 -6.00
CA TYR A 74 2.53 -5.82 -6.22
C TYR A 74 3.24 -5.56 -4.90
N THR A 75 4.54 -5.25 -5.00
CA THR A 75 5.36 -4.90 -3.86
C THR A 75 5.94 -3.52 -4.09
N SER A 76 5.92 -2.70 -3.07
CA SER A 76 6.50 -1.37 -3.14
C SER A 76 7.21 -1.07 -1.83
N GLY A 77 7.81 0.10 -1.73
CA GLY A 77 8.58 0.47 -0.57
C GLY A 77 8.10 1.75 0.07
N CYS A 78 8.38 1.88 1.36
CA CYS A 78 8.03 3.06 2.13
C CYS A 78 9.17 3.43 3.05
N PRO A 79 9.84 4.57 2.83
CA PRO A 79 10.87 5.04 3.75
C PRO A 79 10.23 5.81 4.89
N LEU A 80 10.76 5.62 6.09
CA LEU A 80 10.33 6.37 7.26
C LEU A 80 11.54 6.96 7.96
N LYS A 81 11.32 8.05 8.68
CA LYS A 81 12.35 8.66 9.50
C LYS A 81 12.31 8.15 10.93
N THR A 82 11.43 7.22 11.23
CA THR A 82 11.29 6.63 12.56
C THR A 82 11.23 5.11 12.40
N PRO A 83 11.54 4.34 13.47
CA PRO A 83 11.58 2.88 13.35
C PRO A 83 10.21 2.20 13.20
N PHE A 84 9.13 2.93 13.35
CA PHE A 84 7.80 2.38 13.12
C PHE A 84 6.85 3.46 12.66
N GLY A 85 5.72 3.04 12.11
CA GLY A 85 4.68 3.93 11.65
C GLY A 85 3.50 3.12 11.17
N SER A 86 2.65 3.74 10.38
CA SER A 86 1.50 3.06 9.81
C SER A 86 1.16 3.64 8.45
N MET A 87 0.44 2.86 7.65
CA MET A 87 -0.06 3.29 6.35
C MET A 87 -1.51 2.88 6.22
N HIS A 88 -2.28 3.70 5.54
CA HIS A 88 -3.62 3.34 5.09
C HIS A 88 -3.91 4.17 3.86
N GLY A 89 -5.01 3.89 3.21
CA GLY A 89 -5.36 4.66 2.02
C GLY A 89 -6.50 4.05 1.26
N GLU A 90 -6.49 4.28 -0.04
CA GLU A 90 -7.56 3.80 -0.89
C GLU A 90 -7.10 3.77 -2.35
N TYR A 91 -7.73 2.92 -3.13
CA TYR A 91 -7.58 2.92 -4.57
C TYR A 91 -8.84 3.45 -5.22
N GLU A 92 -8.64 4.25 -6.25
CA GLU A 92 -9.76 4.72 -7.05
C GLU A 92 -9.96 3.71 -8.16
N MET A 93 -11.12 3.09 -8.19
CA MET A 93 -11.44 2.02 -9.13
C MET A 93 -12.53 2.49 -10.08
N VAL A 94 -12.55 1.93 -11.30
CA VAL A 94 -13.61 2.24 -12.24
C VAL A 94 -14.17 0.93 -12.76
N THR A 95 -15.51 0.86 -12.87
CA THR A 95 -16.19 -0.33 -13.41
C THR A 95 -16.17 -0.28 -14.93
N ALA A 96 -16.54 -1.40 -15.55
CA ALA A 96 -16.64 -1.48 -17.00
C ALA A 96 -17.63 -0.46 -17.58
N GLU A 97 -18.58 0.00 -16.75
CA GLU A 97 -19.58 0.97 -17.20
C GLU A 97 -19.14 2.41 -16.94
N GLY A 98 -17.95 2.60 -16.39
CA GLY A 98 -17.42 3.92 -16.16
C GLY A 98 -17.72 4.51 -14.79
N ASP A 99 -18.32 3.75 -13.88
CA ASP A 99 -18.62 4.24 -12.54
C ASP A 99 -17.39 4.13 -11.65
N MET A 100 -17.10 5.17 -10.89
CA MET A 100 -15.96 5.18 -9.99
C MET A 100 -16.35 4.84 -8.58
N PHE A 101 -15.47 4.13 -7.87
CA PHE A 101 -15.66 3.88 -6.44
C PHE A 101 -14.29 3.77 -5.77
N LEU A 102 -14.27 3.87 -4.45
CA LEU A 102 -13.05 3.79 -3.67
C LEU A 102 -12.96 2.43 -2.99
N ALA A 103 -11.80 1.78 -3.14
CA ALA A 103 -11.53 0.53 -2.45
C ALA A 103 -10.59 0.86 -1.30
N GLU A 104 -11.07 0.72 -0.08
CA GLU A 104 -10.34 1.15 1.10
C GLU A 104 -9.25 0.16 1.51
N ILE A 105 -8.10 0.69 1.90
CA ILE A 105 -7.01 -0.12 2.44
C ILE A 105 -6.95 0.18 3.93
N ALA A 106 -7.31 -0.81 4.74
CA ALA A 106 -7.32 -0.66 6.20
C ALA A 106 -5.91 -0.36 6.71
N PRO A 107 -5.78 0.38 7.80
CA PRO A 107 -4.46 0.70 8.35
C PRO A 107 -3.66 -0.55 8.70
N PHE A 108 -2.36 -0.51 8.39
CA PHE A 108 -1.45 -1.58 8.78
C PHE A 108 -0.16 -0.97 9.32
N ALA A 109 0.51 -1.73 10.18
CA ALA A 109 1.68 -1.25 10.89
C ALA A 109 2.96 -1.49 10.10
N LEU A 110 3.91 -0.54 10.24
CA LEU A 110 5.27 -0.70 9.75
C LEU A 110 6.16 -0.74 10.98
N ARG A 111 6.88 -1.83 11.20
CA ARG A 111 7.69 -2.00 12.40
C ARG A 111 9.07 -2.53 12.05
N GLU A 112 10.07 -1.96 12.69
CA GLU A 112 11.44 -2.34 12.45
C GLU A 112 11.71 -3.79 12.80
N SER A 113 11.09 -4.31 13.86
CA SER A 113 11.35 -5.67 14.27
C SER A 113 10.08 -6.33 14.65
N GLU A 114 10.00 -7.64 14.39
CA GLU A 114 8.93 -8.39 14.78
C GLU A 114 9.32 -9.39 15.70
N THR A 115 10.46 -9.33 16.20
CA THR A 115 10.87 -10.35 17.02
C THR A 115 10.70 -10.04 18.37
N PHE A 116 10.58 -10.91 19.09
CA PHE A 116 10.57 -10.75 20.37
C PHE A 116 10.60 -11.88 20.94
N HIS A 117 10.71 -12.03 21.65
CA HIS A 117 10.94 -13.14 22.17
C HIS A 117 10.64 -13.38 23.43
#